data_840aa44723875c87d14a289880e48c64
#
_entry.id   840aa44723875c87d14a289880e48c64
#
_cell.length_a   1.000
_cell.length_b   1.000
_cell.length_c   1.000
_cell.angle_alpha   90.00
_cell.angle_beta   90.00
_cell.angle_gamma   90.00
#
_symmetry.space_group_name_H-M   'P 1'
#
loop_
_entity.id
_entity.type
_entity.pdbx_description
1 polymer ?
#
loop_
_entity_poly.entity_id
_entity_poly.type
_entity_poly.pdbx_seq_one_letter_code
_entity_poly.pdbx_strand_id
1 'polypeptide(L)'
;MKEPLNDKRFRRALATAIDYMALRKFAVSDYTDQIKPGLIMPTNLEGKYINDEDLAKYGVKLTITDEKERVETVKQMLSEAGYKSVWNSDGTLDHMENAKGEKIPTMYITSPNGWTDWEAMVTIAVEGMRKAGIDIREGFVDGGSYWPAMGLGNFDLIMHKPVADVTPSLPWSRFNEIMASRDWQPLGAWAGTNIGRYNQPGTEGFRPEVDKLLSAIPLMKNADSIATAYRELNKIFMEDQPSIPLVYLPEQFY
;
A
#
# COMPACT_ATOMS: atom_id res chain seq x y z
N MET A 1 5.22 10.08 -7.70
CA MET A 1 6.11 9.09 -7.03
C MET A 1 7.46 9.09 -7.72
N LYS A 2 8.55 8.82 -6.98
CA LYS A 2 9.91 8.71 -7.51
C LYS A 2 10.26 7.23 -7.75
N GLU A 3 11.26 6.94 -8.59
CA GLU A 3 11.83 5.60 -8.70
C GLU A 3 12.42 5.16 -7.34
N PRO A 4 12.22 3.88 -6.94
CA PRO A 4 11.53 2.80 -7.63
C PRO A 4 10.01 2.78 -7.37
N LEU A 5 9.47 3.67 -6.53
CA LEU A 5 8.07 3.66 -6.07
C LEU A 5 7.06 4.06 -7.15
N ASN A 6 7.50 4.65 -8.25
CA ASN A 6 6.67 4.90 -9.43
C ASN A 6 6.37 3.63 -10.24
N ASP A 7 7.18 2.56 -10.10
CA ASP A 7 6.94 1.26 -10.74
C ASP A 7 5.96 0.42 -9.91
N LYS A 8 4.80 0.10 -10.46
CA LYS A 8 3.80 -0.74 -9.81
C LYS A 8 4.27 -2.16 -9.50
N ARG A 9 5.21 -2.70 -10.31
CA ARG A 9 5.79 -4.02 -10.08
C ARG A 9 6.62 -4.02 -8.81
N PHE A 10 7.37 -2.94 -8.58
CA PHE A 10 8.12 -2.74 -7.34
C PHE A 10 7.19 -2.61 -6.12
N ARG A 11 6.13 -1.80 -6.22
CA ARG A 11 5.15 -1.67 -5.12
C ARG A 11 4.46 -2.98 -4.77
N ARG A 12 4.15 -3.81 -5.78
CA ARG A 12 3.60 -5.15 -5.57
C ARG A 12 4.62 -6.09 -4.91
N ALA A 13 5.89 -5.99 -5.26
CA ALA A 13 6.97 -6.73 -4.58
C ALA A 13 7.10 -6.32 -3.10
N LEU A 14 7.03 -5.01 -2.78
CA LEU A 14 6.97 -4.52 -1.40
C LEU A 14 5.81 -5.16 -0.62
N ALA A 15 4.60 -5.14 -1.18
CA ALA A 15 3.43 -5.72 -0.54
C ALA A 15 3.58 -7.23 -0.32
N THR A 16 4.16 -7.96 -1.28
CA THR A 16 4.38 -9.42 -1.16
C THR A 16 5.45 -9.77 -0.12
N ALA A 17 6.42 -8.88 0.14
CA ALA A 17 7.51 -9.10 1.08
C ALA A 17 7.07 -9.14 2.55
N ILE A 18 5.91 -8.58 2.88
CA ILE A 18 5.43 -8.42 4.25
C ILE A 18 4.91 -9.75 4.81
N ASP A 19 5.26 -10.04 6.06
CA ASP A 19 4.69 -11.15 6.81
C ASP A 19 3.36 -10.74 7.45
N TYR A 20 2.26 -10.95 6.75
CA TYR A 20 0.93 -10.58 7.22
C TYR A 20 0.43 -11.41 8.40
N MET A 21 0.95 -12.63 8.58
CA MET A 21 0.63 -13.44 9.76
C MET A 21 1.32 -12.86 11.00
N ALA A 22 2.59 -12.45 10.87
CA ALA A 22 3.30 -11.75 11.92
C ALA A 22 2.66 -10.40 12.26
N LEU A 23 2.24 -9.61 11.26
CA LEU A 23 1.50 -8.37 11.47
C LEU A 23 0.26 -8.60 12.33
N ARG A 24 -0.60 -9.55 11.91
CA ARG A 24 -1.84 -9.84 12.63
C ARG A 24 -1.56 -10.29 14.07
N LYS A 25 -0.58 -11.17 14.26
CA LYS A 25 -0.28 -11.74 15.57
C LYS A 25 0.41 -10.75 16.52
N PHE A 26 1.42 -10.05 16.04
CA PHE A 26 2.32 -9.28 16.91
C PHE A 26 2.02 -7.79 16.95
N ALA A 27 1.49 -7.19 15.89
CA ALA A 27 1.15 -5.78 15.90
C ALA A 27 -0.28 -5.51 16.39
N VAL A 28 -1.24 -6.42 16.12
CA VAL A 28 -2.65 -6.23 16.50
C VAL A 28 -3.24 -7.39 17.32
N SER A 29 -2.40 -8.28 17.87
CA SER A 29 -2.79 -9.34 18.83
C SER A 29 -3.96 -10.22 18.35
N ASP A 30 -4.03 -10.52 17.06
CA ASP A 30 -5.10 -11.29 16.40
C ASP A 30 -6.52 -10.69 16.54
N TYR A 31 -6.65 -9.41 16.88
CA TYR A 31 -7.96 -8.75 16.99
C TYR A 31 -8.66 -8.52 15.65
N THR A 32 -7.97 -8.70 14.53
CA THR A 32 -8.54 -8.50 13.20
C THR A 32 -8.42 -9.76 12.37
N ASP A 33 -9.31 -9.89 11.39
CA ASP A 33 -9.22 -10.96 10.40
C ASP A 33 -8.00 -10.79 9.50
N GLN A 34 -7.63 -11.89 8.83
CA GLN A 34 -6.61 -11.87 7.78
C GLN A 34 -7.01 -10.88 6.69
N ILE A 35 -6.12 -9.95 6.37
CA ILE A 35 -6.37 -8.97 5.31
C ILE A 35 -6.49 -9.67 3.95
N LYS A 36 -7.42 -9.18 3.13
CA LYS A 36 -7.57 -9.55 1.72
C LYS A 36 -6.92 -8.48 0.83
N PRO A 37 -6.44 -8.84 -0.38
CA PRO A 37 -5.98 -7.85 -1.35
C PRO A 37 -7.07 -6.82 -1.68
N GLY A 38 -6.66 -5.58 -1.90
CA GLY A 38 -7.60 -4.50 -2.24
C GLY A 38 -8.02 -3.64 -1.05
N LEU A 39 -9.00 -2.78 -1.28
CA LEU A 39 -9.51 -1.82 -0.30
C LEU A 39 -10.93 -2.14 0.21
N ILE A 40 -11.55 -3.19 -0.29
CA ILE A 40 -12.90 -3.60 0.14
C ILE A 40 -12.77 -4.47 1.38
N MET A 41 -13.42 -4.08 2.46
CA MET A 41 -13.41 -4.82 3.72
C MET A 41 -14.39 -6.01 3.68
N PRO A 42 -14.02 -7.18 4.25
CA PRO A 42 -14.90 -8.36 4.29
C PRO A 42 -15.98 -8.25 5.38
N THR A 43 -16.63 -7.10 5.49
CA THR A 43 -17.73 -6.85 6.42
C THR A 43 -19.07 -7.24 5.78
N ASN A 44 -20.12 -7.34 6.59
CA ASN A 44 -21.48 -7.60 6.12
C ASN A 44 -21.97 -6.56 5.10
N LEU A 45 -21.49 -5.32 5.18
CA LEU A 45 -21.90 -4.23 4.30
C LEU A 45 -21.12 -4.20 2.99
N GLU A 46 -19.81 -4.44 3.03
CA GLU A 46 -18.93 -4.30 1.87
C GLU A 46 -18.58 -5.64 1.23
N GLY A 47 -18.60 -6.74 1.96
CA GLY A 47 -18.17 -8.06 1.48
C GLY A 47 -18.87 -8.51 0.20
N LYS A 48 -20.10 -8.04 -0.05
CA LYS A 48 -20.84 -8.27 -1.31
C LYS A 48 -20.16 -7.69 -2.56
N TYR A 49 -19.22 -6.76 -2.39
CA TYR A 49 -18.44 -6.17 -3.48
C TYR A 49 -17.13 -6.92 -3.74
N ILE A 50 -16.73 -7.86 -2.87
CA ILE A 50 -15.55 -8.69 -3.07
C ILE A 50 -15.86 -9.74 -4.14
N ASN A 51 -14.90 -9.94 -5.04
CA ASN A 51 -14.92 -11.02 -6.01
C ASN A 51 -13.63 -11.83 -5.86
N ASP A 52 -13.76 -13.09 -5.45
CA ASP A 52 -12.60 -13.94 -5.15
C ASP A 52 -11.77 -14.29 -6.40
N GLU A 53 -12.39 -14.34 -7.59
CA GLU A 53 -11.66 -14.54 -8.86
C GLU A 53 -10.78 -13.31 -9.17
N ASP A 54 -11.30 -12.10 -8.96
CA ASP A 54 -10.53 -10.88 -9.11
C ASP A 54 -9.39 -10.79 -8.09
N LEU A 55 -9.65 -11.18 -6.82
CA LEU A 55 -8.59 -11.24 -5.80
C LEU A 55 -7.48 -12.22 -6.18
N ALA A 56 -7.83 -13.40 -6.69
CA ALA A 56 -6.86 -14.40 -7.12
C ALA A 56 -6.05 -13.94 -8.35
N LYS A 57 -6.68 -13.22 -9.27
CA LYS A 57 -6.07 -12.79 -10.53
C LYS A 57 -5.22 -11.53 -10.41
N TYR A 58 -5.71 -10.53 -9.70
CA TYR A 58 -5.11 -9.19 -9.64
C TYR A 58 -4.44 -8.87 -8.31
N GLY A 59 -4.84 -9.53 -7.24
CA GLY A 59 -4.30 -9.32 -5.90
C GLY A 59 -2.83 -9.71 -5.77
N VAL A 60 -2.16 -9.10 -4.80
CA VAL A 60 -0.85 -9.57 -4.35
C VAL A 60 -1.00 -10.81 -3.48
N LYS A 61 -0.01 -11.68 -3.48
CA LYS A 61 -0.03 -12.91 -2.68
C LYS A 61 0.26 -12.60 -1.21
N LEU A 62 -0.77 -12.30 -0.43
CA LEU A 62 -0.65 -11.98 1.01
C LEU A 62 -0.57 -13.22 1.91
N THR A 63 -0.77 -14.42 1.37
CA THR A 63 -0.90 -15.67 2.13
C THR A 63 0.34 -16.56 2.08
N ILE A 64 1.47 -16.08 1.56
CA ILE A 64 2.73 -16.83 1.59
C ILE A 64 3.24 -16.83 3.03
N THR A 65 2.99 -17.90 3.76
CA THR A 65 3.38 -18.06 5.18
C THR A 65 4.80 -18.56 5.36
N ASP A 66 5.31 -19.34 4.41
CA ASP A 66 6.71 -19.77 4.42
C ASP A 66 7.63 -18.60 4.04
N GLU A 67 8.53 -18.26 4.95
CA GLU A 67 9.45 -17.12 4.77
C GLU A 67 10.37 -17.31 3.57
N LYS A 68 10.88 -18.52 3.36
CA LYS A 68 11.80 -18.80 2.27
C LYS A 68 11.09 -18.66 0.91
N GLU A 69 9.88 -19.22 0.79
CA GLU A 69 9.06 -19.08 -0.41
C GLU A 69 8.73 -17.61 -0.68
N ARG A 70 8.37 -16.86 0.37
CA ARG A 70 8.06 -15.42 0.27
C ARG A 70 9.26 -14.62 -0.23
N VAL A 71 10.43 -14.83 0.38
CA VAL A 71 11.68 -14.15 -0.01
C VAL A 71 12.05 -14.46 -1.46
N GLU A 72 12.03 -15.72 -1.89
CA GLU A 72 12.36 -16.10 -3.27
C GLU A 72 11.34 -15.55 -4.27
N THR A 73 10.06 -15.56 -3.93
CA THR A 73 9.01 -14.94 -4.78
C THR A 73 9.29 -13.45 -5.00
N VAL A 74 9.63 -12.71 -3.93
CA VAL A 74 9.91 -11.28 -4.01
C VAL A 74 11.18 -11.01 -4.81
N LYS A 75 12.25 -11.77 -4.62
CA LYS A 75 13.48 -11.66 -5.41
C LYS A 75 13.21 -11.87 -6.91
N GLN A 76 12.39 -12.85 -7.24
CA GLN A 76 11.98 -13.07 -8.63
C GLN A 76 11.21 -11.85 -9.19
N MET A 77 10.21 -11.34 -8.43
CA MET A 77 9.43 -10.16 -8.83
C MET A 77 10.33 -8.92 -9.06
N LEU A 78 11.31 -8.70 -8.19
CA LEU A 78 12.27 -7.60 -8.32
C LEU A 78 13.14 -7.77 -9.57
N SER A 79 13.66 -8.97 -9.81
CA SER A 79 14.46 -9.29 -10.99
C SER A 79 13.68 -9.09 -12.29
N GLU A 80 12.42 -9.57 -12.36
CA GLU A 80 11.53 -9.38 -13.51
C GLU A 80 11.18 -7.90 -13.74
N ALA A 81 11.16 -7.10 -12.66
CA ALA A 81 10.98 -5.66 -12.75
C ALA A 81 12.26 -4.88 -13.12
N GLY A 82 13.42 -5.57 -13.16
CA GLY A 82 14.70 -4.98 -13.51
C GLY A 82 15.49 -4.42 -12.32
N TYR A 83 15.11 -4.78 -11.10
CA TYR A 83 15.83 -4.37 -9.89
C TYR A 83 16.77 -5.47 -9.41
N LYS A 84 17.93 -5.08 -8.88
CA LYS A 84 18.96 -5.98 -8.38
C LYS A 84 19.39 -5.58 -6.97
N SER A 85 19.47 -6.55 -6.07
CA SER A 85 20.07 -6.38 -4.76
C SER A 85 21.56 -6.69 -4.82
N VAL A 86 22.39 -5.82 -4.26
CA VAL A 86 23.85 -5.99 -4.14
C VAL A 86 24.17 -6.32 -2.68
N TRP A 87 24.93 -7.42 -2.50
CA TRP A 87 25.23 -7.95 -1.18
C TRP A 87 26.72 -7.88 -0.91
N ASN A 88 27.10 -7.57 0.33
CA ASN A 88 28.46 -7.65 0.83
C ASN A 88 28.93 -9.11 0.97
N SER A 89 30.22 -9.29 1.10
CA SER A 89 30.84 -10.62 1.29
C SER A 89 30.43 -11.32 2.60
N ASP A 90 29.94 -10.57 3.58
CA ASP A 90 29.42 -11.08 4.85
C ASP A 90 27.92 -11.45 4.78
N GLY A 91 27.27 -11.30 3.62
CA GLY A 91 25.86 -11.58 3.41
C GLY A 91 24.91 -10.47 3.83
N THR A 92 25.42 -9.29 4.19
CA THR A 92 24.57 -8.11 4.45
C THR A 92 24.21 -7.40 3.15
N LEU A 93 23.02 -6.82 3.09
CA LEU A 93 22.58 -6.02 1.94
C LEU A 93 23.36 -4.70 1.92
N ASP A 94 24.05 -4.43 0.81
CA ASP A 94 24.75 -3.14 0.60
C ASP A 94 23.81 -2.09 0.02
N HIS A 95 23.19 -2.38 -1.15
CA HIS A 95 22.24 -1.48 -1.80
C HIS A 95 21.40 -2.20 -2.86
N MET A 96 20.49 -1.45 -3.48
CA MET A 96 19.78 -1.87 -4.67
C MET A 96 20.21 -1.06 -5.90
N GLU A 97 20.09 -1.68 -7.06
CA GLU A 97 20.29 -1.04 -8.37
C GLU A 97 19.01 -1.13 -9.21
N ASN A 98 18.77 -0.13 -10.06
CA ASN A 98 17.74 -0.18 -11.09
C ASN A 98 18.23 -0.91 -12.36
N ALA A 99 17.38 -1.03 -13.38
CA ALA A 99 17.70 -1.71 -14.64
C ALA A 99 18.88 -1.10 -15.41
N LYS A 100 19.30 0.12 -15.08
CA LYS A 100 20.47 0.79 -15.66
C LYS A 100 21.75 0.58 -14.86
N GLY A 101 21.68 -0.12 -13.73
CA GLY A 101 22.79 -0.27 -12.79
C GLY A 101 23.02 0.97 -11.91
N GLU A 102 22.06 1.87 -11.84
CA GLU A 102 22.13 3.05 -10.99
C GLU A 102 21.69 2.69 -9.57
N LYS A 103 22.47 3.13 -8.57
CA LYS A 103 22.17 2.88 -7.16
C LYS A 103 20.88 3.58 -6.74
N ILE A 104 19.96 2.82 -6.16
CA ILE A 104 18.75 3.33 -5.53
C ILE A 104 19.10 3.77 -4.10
N PRO A 105 18.75 4.98 -3.68
CA PRO A 105 18.93 5.42 -2.29
C PRO A 105 18.13 4.53 -1.32
N THR A 106 18.67 4.34 -0.10
CA THR A 106 17.93 3.68 0.99
C THR A 106 16.57 4.37 1.19
N MET A 107 15.50 3.61 1.18
CA MET A 107 14.14 4.11 1.43
C MET A 107 13.79 4.05 2.91
N TYR A 108 12.82 4.86 3.33
CA TYR A 108 12.32 4.86 4.70
C TYR A 108 10.79 4.74 4.74
N ILE A 109 10.29 3.96 5.70
CA ILE A 109 8.87 3.96 6.05
C ILE A 109 8.70 4.92 7.24
N THR A 110 8.16 6.11 6.97
CA THR A 110 7.92 7.14 7.97
C THR A 110 6.71 6.78 8.83
N SER A 111 6.86 6.84 10.16
CA SER A 111 5.79 6.60 11.14
C SER A 111 5.99 7.50 12.37
N PRO A 112 4.91 7.89 13.08
CA PRO A 112 5.04 8.63 14.33
C PRO A 112 5.73 7.79 15.40
N ASN A 113 6.69 8.38 16.09
CA ASN A 113 7.34 7.76 17.24
C ASN A 113 6.37 7.65 18.42
N GLY A 114 6.39 6.52 19.12
CA GLY A 114 5.54 6.24 20.27
C GLY A 114 4.16 5.65 19.94
N TRP A 115 3.84 5.47 18.66
CA TRP A 115 2.65 4.72 18.23
C TRP A 115 3.03 3.26 18.05
N THR A 116 3.03 2.53 19.15
CA THR A 116 3.67 1.21 19.29
C THR A 116 3.13 0.14 18.34
N ASP A 117 1.84 0.17 18.02
CA ASP A 117 1.22 -0.71 17.03
C ASP A 117 1.71 -0.40 15.61
N TRP A 118 1.82 0.88 15.26
CA TRP A 118 2.38 1.30 13.97
C TRP A 118 3.89 1.02 13.87
N GLU A 119 4.63 1.25 14.94
CA GLU A 119 6.06 0.91 14.99
C GLU A 119 6.27 -0.59 14.78
N ALA A 120 5.46 -1.43 15.44
CA ALA A 120 5.52 -2.88 15.24
C ALA A 120 5.19 -3.29 13.80
N MET A 121 4.16 -2.67 13.18
CA MET A 121 3.82 -2.94 11.77
C MET A 121 4.97 -2.56 10.83
N VAL A 122 5.57 -1.39 11.04
CA VAL A 122 6.71 -0.91 10.23
C VAL A 122 7.90 -1.85 10.37
N THR A 123 8.25 -2.23 11.61
CA THR A 123 9.39 -3.12 11.86
C THR A 123 9.20 -4.48 11.19
N ILE A 124 8.02 -5.09 11.30
CA ILE A 124 7.72 -6.37 10.63
C ILE A 124 7.78 -6.23 9.10
N ALA A 125 7.24 -5.13 8.55
CA ALA A 125 7.29 -4.89 7.11
C ALA A 125 8.72 -4.69 6.61
N VAL A 126 9.51 -3.87 7.30
CA VAL A 126 10.94 -3.62 6.98
C VAL A 126 11.74 -4.91 7.05
N GLU A 127 11.54 -5.73 8.07
CA GLU A 127 12.24 -7.02 8.20
C GLU A 127 11.98 -7.92 7.00
N GLY A 128 10.73 -8.12 6.61
CA GLY A 128 10.36 -8.94 5.45
C GLY A 128 10.95 -8.40 4.14
N MET A 129 10.88 -7.09 3.94
CA MET A 129 11.43 -6.42 2.75
C MET A 129 12.96 -6.55 2.68
N ARG A 130 13.67 -6.34 3.79
CA ARG A 130 15.14 -6.46 3.85
C ARG A 130 15.62 -7.89 3.61
N LYS A 131 14.93 -8.91 4.14
CA LYS A 131 15.23 -10.32 3.86
C LYS A 131 15.12 -10.64 2.36
N ALA A 132 14.21 -9.97 1.67
CA ALA A 132 14.06 -10.10 0.22
C ALA A 132 15.05 -9.23 -0.61
N GLY A 133 15.93 -8.49 0.04
CA GLY A 133 16.96 -7.67 -0.62
C GLY A 133 16.51 -6.27 -0.99
N ILE A 134 15.50 -5.73 -0.32
CA ILE A 134 15.04 -4.34 -0.52
C ILE A 134 15.73 -3.44 0.51
N ASP A 135 16.45 -2.42 0.04
CA ASP A 135 17.13 -1.46 0.93
C ASP A 135 16.15 -0.43 1.48
N ILE A 136 15.53 -0.79 2.60
CA ILE A 136 14.52 -0.01 3.29
C ILE A 136 14.75 -0.07 4.82
N ARG A 137 14.36 1.00 5.52
CA ARG A 137 14.53 1.14 6.98
C ARG A 137 13.31 1.79 7.62
N GLU A 138 13.25 1.65 8.93
CA GLU A 138 12.31 2.39 9.77
C GLU A 138 12.67 3.88 9.78
N GLY A 139 11.64 4.74 9.71
CA GLY A 139 11.78 6.19 9.78
C GLY A 139 10.86 6.77 10.86
N PHE A 140 11.11 6.42 12.14
CA PHE A 140 10.30 6.94 13.25
C PHE A 140 10.64 8.39 13.53
N VAL A 141 9.63 9.25 13.49
CA VAL A 141 9.77 10.70 13.67
C VAL A 141 8.79 11.21 14.73
N ASP A 142 9.08 12.35 15.33
CA ASP A 142 8.12 12.99 16.23
C ASP A 142 6.85 13.48 15.48
N GLY A 143 5.74 13.64 16.21
CA GLY A 143 4.46 14.04 15.63
C GLY A 143 4.51 15.39 14.90
N GLY A 144 5.35 16.33 15.37
CA GLY A 144 5.53 17.62 14.71
C GLY A 144 6.17 17.52 13.34
N SER A 145 7.02 16.51 13.13
CA SER A 145 7.67 16.21 11.84
C SER A 145 6.79 15.32 10.96
N TYR A 146 6.03 14.39 11.55
CA TYR A 146 5.21 13.44 10.81
C TYR A 146 4.12 14.11 9.96
N TRP A 147 3.30 14.99 10.56
CA TRP A 147 2.19 15.60 9.86
C TRP A 147 2.61 16.49 8.68
N PRO A 148 3.65 17.36 8.82
CA PRO A 148 4.19 18.08 7.67
C PRO A 148 4.79 17.18 6.60
N ALA A 149 5.52 16.14 6.97
CA ALA A 149 6.06 15.18 6.01
C ALA A 149 4.95 14.53 5.18
N MET A 150 3.87 14.08 5.83
CA MET A 150 2.69 13.50 5.18
C MET A 150 2.03 14.50 4.23
N GLY A 151 1.66 15.69 4.72
CA GLY A 151 0.94 16.69 3.93
C GLY A 151 1.75 17.22 2.74
N LEU A 152 3.04 17.45 2.91
CA LEU A 152 3.94 17.98 1.87
C LEU A 152 4.52 16.89 0.95
N GLY A 153 4.40 15.62 1.30
CA GLY A 153 4.94 14.51 0.53
C GLY A 153 6.44 14.30 0.70
N ASN A 154 7.01 14.68 1.85
CA ASN A 154 8.42 14.51 2.18
C ASN A 154 8.66 13.15 2.85
N PHE A 155 8.43 12.08 2.11
CA PHE A 155 8.66 10.69 2.54
C PHE A 155 8.89 9.80 1.32
N ASP A 156 9.45 8.62 1.53
CA ASP A 156 9.44 7.55 0.54
C ASP A 156 8.14 6.74 0.69
N LEU A 157 7.97 6.08 1.84
CA LEU A 157 6.70 5.49 2.27
C LEU A 157 6.29 6.08 3.62
N ILE A 158 5.00 6.11 3.89
CA ILE A 158 4.47 6.64 5.14
C ILE A 158 3.34 5.76 5.66
N MET A 159 3.35 5.48 6.96
CA MET A 159 2.21 4.87 7.62
C MET A 159 1.05 5.85 7.60
N HIS A 160 -0.13 5.37 7.23
CA HIS A 160 -1.31 6.20 7.16
C HIS A 160 -2.58 5.38 7.41
N LYS A 161 -3.54 6.01 8.06
CA LYS A 161 -4.90 5.49 8.23
C LYS A 161 -5.81 6.29 7.31
N PRO A 162 -6.33 5.72 6.22
CA PRO A 162 -7.29 6.42 5.37
C PRO A 162 -8.52 6.81 6.16
N VAL A 163 -9.17 7.90 5.78
CA VAL A 163 -10.33 8.53 6.44
C VAL A 163 -11.27 7.51 7.06
N ALA A 164 -11.02 7.16 8.27
CA ALA A 164 -11.83 6.15 8.91
C ALA A 164 -12.98 6.73 9.72
N ASP A 165 -12.93 8.03 9.99
CA ASP A 165 -13.73 8.58 11.07
C ASP A 165 -15.15 9.01 10.67
N VAL A 166 -15.43 9.10 9.35
CA VAL A 166 -16.71 9.67 8.88
C VAL A 166 -17.68 8.64 8.33
N THR A 167 -17.21 7.60 7.64
CA THR A 167 -18.06 6.55 7.06
C THR A 167 -17.29 5.24 6.89
N PRO A 168 -17.05 4.50 7.99
CA PRO A 168 -16.25 3.28 7.96
C PRO A 168 -16.83 2.17 7.05
N SER A 169 -18.11 2.25 6.75
CA SER A 169 -18.84 1.22 5.99
C SER A 169 -18.94 1.48 4.48
N LEU A 170 -18.30 2.51 3.94
CA LEU A 170 -18.37 2.81 2.52
C LEU A 170 -16.98 2.71 1.87
N PRO A 171 -16.76 1.77 0.95
CA PRO A 171 -15.48 1.64 0.26
C PRO A 171 -15.17 2.87 -0.61
N TRP A 172 -16.20 3.63 -1.02
CA TRP A 172 -16.06 4.85 -1.80
C TRP A 172 -15.07 5.85 -1.18
N SER A 173 -15.19 6.11 0.12
CA SER A 173 -14.32 7.08 0.81
C SER A 173 -12.85 6.68 0.74
N ARG A 174 -12.54 5.40 0.95
CA ARG A 174 -11.16 4.89 0.87
C ARG A 174 -10.59 4.96 -0.55
N PHE A 175 -11.38 4.55 -1.56
CA PHE A 175 -10.96 4.69 -2.94
C PHE A 175 -10.77 6.14 -3.35
N ASN A 176 -11.70 7.02 -2.93
CA ASN A 176 -11.60 8.45 -3.22
C ASN A 176 -10.35 9.06 -2.62
N GLU A 177 -10.08 8.79 -1.33
CA GLU A 177 -8.92 9.34 -0.63
C GLU A 177 -7.59 8.90 -1.23
N ILE A 178 -7.49 7.67 -1.69
CA ILE A 178 -6.22 7.11 -2.18
C ILE A 178 -6.03 7.34 -3.68
N MET A 179 -7.13 7.31 -4.47
CA MET A 179 -7.02 7.16 -5.92
C MET A 179 -7.53 8.34 -6.74
N ALA A 180 -8.28 9.28 -6.17
CA ALA A 180 -8.87 10.38 -6.94
C ALA A 180 -7.79 11.33 -7.48
N SER A 181 -7.77 11.50 -8.81
CA SER A 181 -6.79 12.39 -9.47
C SER A 181 -7.08 13.86 -9.21
N ARG A 182 -8.36 14.24 -9.00
CA ARG A 182 -8.74 15.63 -8.70
C ARG A 182 -8.13 16.16 -7.43
N ASP A 183 -7.74 15.28 -6.51
CA ASP A 183 -7.13 15.63 -5.22
C ASP A 183 -5.60 15.54 -5.26
N TRP A 184 -5.03 15.24 -6.43
CA TRP A 184 -3.59 15.17 -6.61
C TRP A 184 -2.93 16.53 -6.39
N GLN A 185 -1.84 16.54 -5.62
CA GLN A 185 -1.02 17.71 -5.36
C GLN A 185 0.45 17.41 -5.67
N PRO A 186 1.22 18.41 -6.20
CA PRO A 186 2.66 18.23 -6.38
C PRO A 186 3.39 18.12 -5.05
N LEU A 187 4.62 17.59 -5.07
CA LEU A 187 5.49 17.57 -3.89
C LEU A 187 5.72 19.02 -3.41
N GLY A 188 5.68 19.20 -2.09
CA GLY A 188 5.79 20.52 -1.45
C GLY A 188 4.46 21.28 -1.33
N ALA A 189 3.40 20.88 -2.04
CA ALA A 189 2.05 21.39 -1.80
C ALA A 189 1.31 20.47 -0.81
N TRP A 190 0.50 21.08 0.05
CA TRP A 190 -0.25 20.33 1.05
C TRP A 190 -1.35 19.46 0.42
N ALA A 191 -1.30 18.16 0.65
CA ALA A 191 -2.35 17.22 0.29
C ALA A 191 -3.07 16.74 1.56
N GLY A 192 -4.37 16.96 1.62
CA GLY A 192 -5.24 16.42 2.69
C GLY A 192 -5.72 14.99 2.39
N THR A 193 -5.80 14.64 1.11
CA THR A 193 -6.12 13.31 0.56
C THR A 193 -5.13 12.97 -0.54
N ASN A 194 -5.21 11.77 -1.10
CA ASN A 194 -4.26 11.26 -2.09
C ASN A 194 -2.78 11.49 -1.66
N ILE A 195 -2.49 11.18 -0.40
CA ILE A 195 -1.19 11.39 0.24
C ILE A 195 -0.06 10.75 -0.59
N GLY A 196 -0.31 9.58 -1.15
CA GLY A 196 0.63 8.87 -2.03
C GLY A 196 0.85 9.51 -3.40
N ARG A 197 0.12 10.56 -3.74
CA ARG A 197 0.18 11.27 -5.03
C ARG A 197 0.01 10.33 -6.23
N TYR A 198 -0.85 9.35 -6.06
CA TYR A 198 -1.25 8.44 -7.12
C TYR A 198 -2.15 9.14 -8.14
N ASN A 199 -2.23 8.56 -9.35
CA ASN A 199 -3.14 8.99 -10.42
C ASN A 199 -2.88 10.44 -10.88
N GLN A 200 -1.62 10.78 -11.11
CA GLN A 200 -1.21 12.11 -11.56
C GLN A 200 -1.71 12.38 -13.00
N PRO A 201 -2.51 13.43 -13.22
CA PRO A 201 -2.94 13.82 -14.57
C PRO A 201 -1.77 14.07 -15.52
N GLY A 202 -1.90 13.62 -16.77
CA GLY A 202 -0.90 13.85 -17.83
C GLY A 202 0.34 12.94 -17.77
N THR A 203 0.37 11.94 -16.89
CA THR A 203 1.43 10.91 -16.87
C THR A 203 0.96 9.61 -17.54
N GLU A 204 1.92 8.75 -17.91
CA GLU A 204 1.63 7.43 -18.50
C GLU A 204 0.78 6.54 -17.57
N GLY A 205 0.95 6.69 -16.25
CA GLY A 205 0.18 5.95 -15.24
C GLY A 205 -1.17 6.57 -14.88
N PHE A 206 -1.61 7.58 -15.61
CA PHE A 206 -2.90 8.24 -15.33
C PHE A 206 -4.09 7.34 -15.65
N ARG A 207 -5.03 7.24 -14.70
CA ARG A 207 -6.24 6.40 -14.73
C ARG A 207 -7.51 7.26 -14.65
N PRO A 208 -7.93 7.92 -15.75
CA PRO A 208 -9.12 8.78 -15.74
C PRO A 208 -10.41 8.01 -15.43
N GLU A 209 -10.43 6.69 -15.66
CA GLU A 209 -11.55 5.81 -15.31
C GLU A 209 -11.84 5.76 -13.81
N VAL A 210 -10.83 5.99 -12.95
CA VAL A 210 -11.01 6.06 -11.49
C VAL A 210 -11.93 7.21 -11.13
N ASP A 211 -11.66 8.42 -11.61
CA ASP A 211 -12.49 9.59 -11.32
C ASP A 211 -13.91 9.47 -11.92
N LYS A 212 -14.04 8.82 -13.08
CA LYS A 212 -15.36 8.53 -13.68
C LYS A 212 -16.17 7.61 -12.77
N LEU A 213 -15.59 6.52 -12.29
CA LEU A 213 -16.24 5.58 -11.38
C LEU A 213 -16.60 6.25 -10.06
N LEU A 214 -15.67 6.97 -9.43
CA LEU A 214 -15.89 7.69 -8.18
C LEU A 214 -17.01 8.73 -8.29
N SER A 215 -17.12 9.41 -9.41
CA SER A 215 -18.17 10.40 -9.65
C SER A 215 -19.53 9.75 -9.97
N ALA A 216 -19.52 8.58 -10.58
CA ALA A 216 -20.75 7.89 -10.98
C ALA A 216 -21.41 7.10 -9.83
N ILE A 217 -20.63 6.45 -8.97
CA ILE A 217 -21.13 5.58 -7.89
C ILE A 217 -22.20 6.26 -7.02
N PRO A 218 -22.03 7.50 -6.53
CA PRO A 218 -23.04 8.16 -5.70
C PRO A 218 -24.38 8.42 -6.42
N LEU A 219 -24.40 8.41 -7.75
CA LEU A 219 -25.58 8.64 -8.58
C LEU A 219 -26.26 7.33 -9.02
N MET A 220 -25.61 6.18 -8.81
CA MET A 220 -26.15 4.89 -9.19
C MET A 220 -27.28 4.45 -8.25
N LYS A 221 -28.35 3.90 -8.82
CA LYS A 221 -29.51 3.37 -8.07
C LYS A 221 -29.57 1.84 -8.09
N ASN A 222 -28.91 1.21 -9.04
CA ASN A 222 -28.93 -0.24 -9.21
C ASN A 222 -27.76 -0.87 -8.42
N ALA A 223 -28.08 -1.84 -7.56
CA ALA A 223 -27.10 -2.50 -6.71
C ALA A 223 -26.01 -3.25 -7.48
N ASP A 224 -26.35 -3.89 -8.61
CA ASP A 224 -25.40 -4.63 -9.43
C ASP A 224 -24.41 -3.69 -10.13
N SER A 225 -24.92 -2.53 -10.59
CA SER A 225 -24.07 -1.49 -11.18
C SER A 225 -23.07 -0.92 -10.16
N ILE A 226 -23.53 -0.70 -8.92
CA ILE A 226 -22.67 -0.25 -7.81
C ILE A 226 -21.61 -1.31 -7.51
N ALA A 227 -22.03 -2.59 -7.41
CA ALA A 227 -21.10 -3.69 -7.15
C ALA A 227 -20.04 -3.81 -8.26
N THR A 228 -20.45 -3.71 -9.51
CA THR A 228 -19.55 -3.74 -10.68
C THR A 228 -18.54 -2.57 -10.62
N ALA A 229 -19.01 -1.37 -10.30
CA ALA A 229 -18.15 -0.19 -10.21
C ALA A 229 -17.09 -0.33 -9.08
N TYR A 230 -17.48 -0.82 -7.90
CA TYR A 230 -16.53 -1.08 -6.81
C TYR A 230 -15.54 -2.20 -7.14
N ARG A 231 -15.97 -3.26 -7.82
CA ARG A 231 -15.07 -4.32 -8.28
C ARG A 231 -14.01 -3.77 -9.24
N GLU A 232 -14.41 -2.92 -10.18
CA GLU A 232 -13.48 -2.31 -11.13
C GLU A 232 -12.48 -1.37 -10.43
N LEU A 233 -12.92 -0.53 -9.48
CA LEU A 233 -12.02 0.26 -8.65
C LEU A 233 -11.03 -0.61 -7.86
N ASN A 234 -11.52 -1.69 -7.27
CA ASN A 234 -10.68 -2.61 -6.49
C ASN A 234 -9.66 -3.34 -7.37
N LYS A 235 -10.06 -3.71 -8.59
CA LYS A 235 -9.15 -4.29 -9.58
C LYS A 235 -8.03 -3.32 -9.94
N ILE A 236 -8.36 -2.07 -10.31
CA ILE A 236 -7.37 -1.02 -10.62
C ILE A 236 -6.43 -0.82 -9.43
N PHE A 237 -6.97 -0.77 -8.21
CA PHE A 237 -6.15 -0.66 -7.00
C PHE A 237 -5.17 -1.84 -6.86
N MET A 238 -5.63 -3.07 -7.03
CA MET A 238 -4.78 -4.27 -6.92
C MET A 238 -3.72 -4.34 -8.02
N GLU A 239 -4.04 -3.93 -9.24
CA GLU A 239 -3.08 -3.88 -10.35
C GLU A 239 -1.98 -2.84 -10.12
N ASP A 240 -2.35 -1.65 -9.67
CA ASP A 240 -1.43 -0.51 -9.55
C ASP A 240 -0.79 -0.40 -8.16
N GLN A 241 -1.39 -0.99 -7.13
CA GLN A 241 -0.94 -1.01 -5.74
C GLN A 241 -0.47 0.37 -5.24
N PRO A 242 -1.32 1.41 -5.26
CA PRO A 242 -0.94 2.77 -4.86
C PRO A 242 -0.67 2.93 -3.36
N SER A 243 -1.21 2.04 -2.56
CA SER A 243 -0.92 1.87 -1.13
C SER A 243 -0.90 0.38 -0.78
N ILE A 244 -0.32 0.05 0.37
CA ILE A 244 -0.19 -1.32 0.86
C ILE A 244 -1.05 -1.45 2.12
N PRO A 245 -2.26 -2.04 2.03
CA PRO A 245 -3.05 -2.33 3.21
C PRO A 245 -2.32 -3.35 4.10
N LEU A 246 -2.22 -3.07 5.41
CA LEU A 246 -1.50 -3.90 6.35
C LEU A 246 -2.44 -4.74 7.22
N VAL A 247 -3.41 -4.10 7.84
CA VAL A 247 -4.40 -4.72 8.73
C VAL A 247 -5.73 -3.98 8.63
N TYR A 248 -6.83 -4.63 9.03
CA TYR A 248 -8.07 -3.93 9.34
C TYR A 248 -7.95 -3.37 10.75
N LEU A 249 -8.22 -2.08 10.94
CA LEU A 249 -8.27 -1.50 12.27
C LEU A 249 -9.59 -1.92 12.94
N PRO A 250 -9.56 -2.48 14.15
CA PRO A 250 -10.77 -2.72 14.91
C PRO A 250 -11.42 -1.38 15.29
N GLU A 251 -12.76 -1.32 15.24
CA GLU A 251 -13.48 -0.20 15.83
C GLU A 251 -13.27 -0.23 17.35
N GLN A 252 -12.79 0.86 17.90
CA GLN A 252 -12.69 1.03 19.34
C GLN A 252 -13.97 1.68 19.83
N PHE A 253 -14.76 0.91 20.58
CA PHE A 253 -15.91 1.46 21.33
C PHE A 253 -15.41 1.86 22.72
N TYR A 254 -15.64 3.11 23.09
CA TYR A 254 -15.40 3.64 24.44
C TYR A 254 -16.70 3.68 25.24
#